data_ae24a400ff5edfa5b540d945bb9b290c
#
_entry.id   ae24a400ff5edfa5b540d945bb9b290c
#
_cell.length_a   1.000
_cell.length_b   1.000
_cell.length_c   1.000
_cell.angle_alpha   90.00
_cell.angle_beta   90.00
_cell.angle_gamma   90.00
#
_symmetry.space_group_name_H-M   'P 1'
#
loop_
_entity.id
_entity.type
_entity.pdbx_description
1 polymer ?
#
loop_
_entity_poly.entity_id
_entity_poly.type
_entity_poly.pdbx_seq_one_letter_code
_entity_poly.pdbx_strand_id
1 'polypeptide(L)'
;MRRLLRVLAWGLPIALVLYLAGGSWFTYGILERLLVVGNVADIASEGQPADSPYELAYRGDPQAAFGLDFETISIEGPLGPAEAWLIPAAGPARGTWAIFVHGIAGVREGGYRYVPELHAAGIPVLMISYRNDASAPRSTEGVYAMGLTEWPDVEAAVDLALAQGAADVLLIGDSMGGGLVGQFLTHSDRAGRLRGVILDSPALDYPMVATALVERIGLPLAPALSAIATTVFRMRHRVSLTDAASIETVAAFPGPMLIVHGTGDRLVPVAITDRLVAMRQGITTRLRTRADHLQSRQENAALYDWTLRSFLAALESAPPST
;
A
#
# COMPACT_ATOMS: atom_id res chain seq x y z
N MET A 1 -12.69 -38.87 -41.02
CA MET A 1 -11.50 -38.00 -40.92
C MET A 1 -11.83 -36.52 -41.15
N ARG A 2 -12.38 -36.08 -42.32
CA ARG A 2 -12.67 -34.65 -42.60
C ARG A 2 -13.66 -33.97 -41.63
N ARG A 3 -14.71 -34.66 -41.13
CA ARG A 3 -15.67 -34.14 -40.14
C ARG A 3 -15.02 -33.95 -38.76
N LEU A 4 -14.19 -34.91 -38.32
CA LEU A 4 -13.47 -34.82 -37.06
C LEU A 4 -12.45 -33.67 -37.04
N LEU A 5 -11.72 -33.46 -38.14
CA LEU A 5 -10.82 -32.34 -38.34
C LEU A 5 -11.56 -30.98 -38.31
N ARG A 6 -12.77 -30.89 -38.89
CA ARG A 6 -13.59 -29.66 -38.82
C ARG A 6 -14.10 -29.39 -37.40
N VAL A 7 -14.53 -30.42 -36.65
CA VAL A 7 -14.99 -30.30 -35.28
C VAL A 7 -13.84 -29.86 -34.39
N LEU A 8 -12.63 -30.40 -34.56
CA LEU A 8 -11.44 -29.97 -33.82
C LEU A 8 -10.99 -28.55 -34.21
N ALA A 9 -11.09 -28.20 -35.51
CA ALA A 9 -10.69 -26.89 -36.03
C ALA A 9 -11.53 -25.73 -35.48
N TRP A 10 -12.82 -25.95 -35.18
CA TRP A 10 -13.69 -24.93 -34.59
C TRP A 10 -13.96 -25.13 -33.11
N GLY A 11 -13.92 -26.36 -32.62
CA GLY A 11 -14.17 -26.68 -31.21
C GLY A 11 -13.13 -26.11 -30.27
N LEU A 12 -11.85 -26.21 -30.62
CA LEU A 12 -10.76 -25.67 -29.79
C LEU A 12 -10.78 -24.12 -29.64
N PRO A 13 -10.93 -23.33 -30.73
CA PRO A 13 -11.10 -21.89 -30.63
C PRO A 13 -12.33 -21.48 -29.83
N ILE A 14 -13.45 -22.12 -30.00
CA ILE A 14 -14.68 -21.85 -29.25
C ILE A 14 -14.46 -22.15 -27.76
N ALA A 15 -13.87 -23.30 -27.42
CA ALA A 15 -13.57 -23.66 -26.05
C ALA A 15 -12.61 -22.65 -25.39
N LEU A 16 -11.60 -22.20 -26.14
CA LEU A 16 -10.68 -21.16 -25.66
C LEU A 16 -11.40 -19.83 -25.39
N VAL A 17 -12.26 -19.38 -26.28
CA VAL A 17 -13.06 -18.15 -26.12
C VAL A 17 -13.98 -18.27 -24.89
N LEU A 18 -14.67 -19.39 -24.74
CA LEU A 18 -15.53 -19.62 -23.56
C LEU A 18 -14.73 -19.68 -22.27
N TYR A 19 -13.54 -20.30 -22.29
CA TYR A 19 -12.62 -20.32 -21.15
C TYR A 19 -12.16 -18.90 -20.78
N LEU A 20 -11.69 -18.12 -21.75
CA LEU A 20 -11.24 -16.75 -21.52
C LEU A 20 -12.40 -15.88 -21.01
N ALA A 21 -13.58 -15.99 -21.57
CA ALA A 21 -14.75 -15.22 -21.11
C ALA A 21 -15.15 -15.60 -19.68
N GLY A 22 -15.33 -16.89 -19.39
CA GLY A 22 -15.72 -17.36 -18.06
C GLY A 22 -14.64 -17.14 -17.00
N GLY A 23 -13.38 -17.45 -17.33
CA GLY A 23 -12.25 -17.24 -16.43
C GLY A 23 -12.00 -15.77 -16.13
N SER A 24 -12.10 -14.90 -17.13
CA SER A 24 -11.97 -13.44 -16.91
C SER A 24 -13.13 -12.86 -16.13
N TRP A 25 -14.35 -13.35 -16.33
CA TRP A 25 -15.51 -12.95 -15.53
C TRP A 25 -15.37 -13.35 -14.07
N PHE A 26 -14.88 -14.57 -13.82
CA PHE A 26 -14.56 -15.04 -12.47
C PHE A 26 -13.47 -14.19 -11.83
N THR A 27 -12.38 -13.90 -12.57
CA THR A 27 -11.29 -13.01 -12.12
C THR A 27 -11.81 -11.61 -11.81
N TYR A 28 -12.67 -11.05 -12.68
CA TYR A 28 -13.33 -9.78 -12.44
C TYR A 28 -14.13 -9.80 -11.12
N GLY A 29 -14.85 -10.87 -10.83
CA GLY A 29 -15.56 -11.03 -9.56
C GLY A 29 -14.64 -11.01 -8.33
N ILE A 30 -13.39 -11.52 -8.45
CA ILE A 30 -12.38 -11.39 -7.39
C ILE A 30 -11.96 -9.92 -7.25
N LEU A 31 -11.70 -9.22 -8.35
CA LEU A 31 -11.33 -7.80 -8.31
C LEU A 31 -12.45 -6.95 -7.68
N GLU A 32 -13.71 -7.19 -8.03
CA GLU A 32 -14.85 -6.51 -7.41
C GLU A 32 -14.91 -6.72 -5.89
N ARG A 33 -14.70 -7.95 -5.44
CA ARG A 33 -14.67 -8.23 -4.00
C ARG A 33 -13.55 -7.52 -3.26
N LEU A 34 -12.39 -7.38 -3.89
CA LEU A 34 -11.21 -6.77 -3.28
C LEU A 34 -11.19 -5.23 -3.37
N LEU A 35 -11.80 -4.66 -4.42
CA LEU A 35 -11.60 -3.25 -4.72
C LEU A 35 -12.85 -2.38 -4.52
N VAL A 36 -14.06 -2.97 -4.54
CA VAL A 36 -15.27 -2.19 -4.29
C VAL A 36 -15.40 -1.91 -2.79
N VAL A 37 -15.53 -0.63 -2.45
CA VAL A 37 -15.65 -0.15 -1.08
C VAL A 37 -16.87 -0.77 -0.39
N GLY A 38 -16.66 -1.39 0.76
CA GLY A 38 -17.68 -2.13 1.49
C GLY A 38 -17.58 -3.65 1.31
N ASN A 39 -17.21 -4.15 0.12
CA ASN A 39 -17.05 -5.59 -0.08
C ASN A 39 -15.84 -6.17 0.67
N VAL A 40 -14.75 -5.39 0.77
CA VAL A 40 -13.52 -5.79 1.48
C VAL A 40 -13.62 -5.55 2.98
N ALA A 41 -14.40 -4.57 3.41
CA ALA A 41 -14.62 -4.30 4.84
C ALA A 41 -15.20 -5.52 5.56
N ASP A 42 -16.03 -6.31 4.89
CA ASP A 42 -16.57 -7.55 5.44
C ASP A 42 -15.47 -8.60 5.66
N ILE A 43 -14.48 -8.68 4.75
CA ILE A 43 -13.35 -9.61 4.87
C ILE A 43 -12.40 -9.17 6.01
N ALA A 44 -12.16 -7.88 6.16
CA ALA A 44 -11.29 -7.33 7.22
C ALA A 44 -11.94 -7.35 8.62
N SER A 45 -13.29 -7.36 8.68
CA SER A 45 -14.06 -7.36 9.93
C SER A 45 -14.40 -8.77 10.47
N GLU A 46 -14.19 -9.83 9.70
CA GLU A 46 -14.49 -11.22 10.11
C GLU A 46 -13.60 -11.76 11.25
N GLY A 47 -12.53 -11.03 11.65
CA GLY A 47 -11.62 -11.41 12.72
C GLY A 47 -12.03 -10.85 14.09
N GLN A 48 -11.74 -11.61 15.17
CA GLN A 48 -11.75 -11.03 16.51
C GLN A 48 -10.69 -9.93 16.60
N PRO A 49 -10.95 -8.81 17.31
CA PRO A 49 -9.92 -7.82 17.58
C PRO A 49 -8.70 -8.48 18.21
N ALA A 50 -7.53 -8.12 17.75
CA ALA A 50 -6.28 -8.62 18.30
C ALA A 50 -5.95 -7.90 19.62
N ASP A 51 -5.31 -8.61 20.54
CA ASP A 51 -4.87 -8.05 21.82
C ASP A 51 -3.58 -7.21 21.66
N SER A 52 -2.75 -7.57 20.70
CA SER A 52 -1.47 -6.90 20.46
C SER A 52 -1.60 -5.74 19.47
N PRO A 53 -1.11 -4.53 19.84
CA PRO A 53 -1.09 -3.38 18.92
C PRO A 53 -0.29 -3.62 17.63
N TYR A 54 0.57 -4.62 17.61
CA TYR A 54 1.38 -4.96 16.44
C TYR A 54 0.66 -5.84 15.42
N GLU A 55 -0.56 -6.27 15.71
CA GLU A 55 -1.36 -7.07 14.79
C GLU A 55 -2.33 -6.20 13.99
N LEU A 56 -2.56 -6.54 12.72
CA LEU A 56 -3.40 -5.74 11.81
C LEU A 56 -4.87 -5.65 12.25
N ALA A 57 -5.34 -6.62 13.03
CA ALA A 57 -6.71 -6.65 13.57
C ALA A 57 -6.86 -5.87 14.89
N TYR A 58 -5.79 -5.29 15.44
CA TYR A 58 -5.89 -4.46 16.65
C TYR A 58 -6.76 -3.23 16.38
N ARG A 59 -7.56 -2.88 17.39
CA ARG A 59 -8.42 -1.68 17.38
C ARG A 59 -8.31 -0.99 18.71
N GLY A 60 -7.71 0.18 18.71
CA GLY A 60 -7.52 1.03 19.88
C GLY A 60 -6.69 2.24 19.51
N ASP A 61 -6.90 3.34 20.19
CA ASP A 61 -6.12 4.56 19.96
C ASP A 61 -4.68 4.45 20.49
N PRO A 62 -3.80 5.41 20.20
CA PRO A 62 -2.40 5.39 20.65
C PRO A 62 -2.23 5.34 22.18
N GLN A 63 -3.19 5.91 22.94
CA GLN A 63 -3.18 5.87 24.39
C GLN A 63 -3.47 4.44 24.89
N ALA A 64 -4.47 3.77 24.31
CA ALA A 64 -4.79 2.38 24.65
C ALA A 64 -3.68 1.40 24.22
N ALA A 65 -3.04 1.66 23.08
CA ALA A 65 -2.00 0.79 22.50
C ALA A 65 -0.67 0.88 23.26
N PHE A 66 -0.22 2.10 23.58
CA PHE A 66 1.15 2.36 24.06
C PHE A 66 1.22 3.35 25.23
N GLY A 67 0.10 3.88 25.71
CA GLY A 67 0.08 4.96 26.70
C GLY A 67 0.62 6.30 26.15
N LEU A 68 0.62 6.48 24.84
CA LEU A 68 1.11 7.69 24.18
C LEU A 68 0.01 8.73 24.05
N ASP A 69 0.36 9.98 24.34
CA ASP A 69 -0.51 11.12 24.02
C ASP A 69 -0.66 11.25 22.50
N PHE A 70 -1.85 11.68 22.07
CA PHE A 70 -2.15 11.94 20.67
C PHE A 70 -3.24 13.00 20.53
N GLU A 71 -3.34 13.58 19.35
CA GLU A 71 -4.42 14.49 18.97
C GLU A 71 -5.18 13.89 17.77
N THR A 72 -6.50 13.95 17.82
CA THR A 72 -7.31 13.72 16.62
C THR A 72 -7.44 15.04 15.89
N ILE A 73 -6.93 15.08 14.66
CA ILE A 73 -6.93 16.27 13.82
C ILE A 73 -7.66 16.02 12.50
N SER A 74 -8.09 17.09 11.84
CA SER A 74 -8.72 17.02 10.52
C SER A 74 -7.71 17.38 9.44
N ILE A 75 -7.66 16.58 8.37
CA ILE A 75 -6.94 16.89 7.14
C ILE A 75 -7.95 17.29 6.08
N GLU A 76 -7.84 18.51 5.57
CA GLU A 76 -8.71 19.00 4.49
C GLU A 76 -8.22 18.45 3.14
N GLY A 77 -8.82 17.34 2.73
CA GLY A 77 -8.55 16.72 1.43
C GLY A 77 -9.46 17.24 0.31
N PRO A 78 -9.21 16.84 -0.95
CA PRO A 78 -10.00 17.29 -2.11
C PRO A 78 -11.48 16.92 -2.07
N LEU A 79 -11.85 15.88 -1.32
CA LEU A 79 -13.23 15.42 -1.17
C LEU A 79 -13.88 15.91 0.14
N GLY A 80 -13.14 16.60 0.98
CA GLY A 80 -13.54 17.06 2.30
C GLY A 80 -12.65 16.53 3.42
N PRO A 81 -13.01 16.80 4.70
CA PRO A 81 -12.19 16.45 5.84
C PRO A 81 -12.08 14.96 6.07
N ALA A 82 -10.88 14.50 6.46
CA ALA A 82 -10.59 13.16 6.91
C ALA A 82 -9.86 13.24 8.26
N GLU A 83 -10.17 12.29 9.17
CA GLU A 83 -9.50 12.25 10.47
C GLU A 83 -8.09 11.67 10.37
N ALA A 84 -7.20 12.21 11.20
CA ALA A 84 -5.88 11.64 11.44
C ALA A 84 -5.54 11.67 12.94
N TRP A 85 -4.62 10.82 13.36
CA TRP A 85 -4.00 10.88 14.67
C TRP A 85 -2.60 11.45 14.56
N LEU A 86 -2.34 12.52 15.29
CA LEU A 86 -1.01 13.09 15.46
C LEU A 86 -0.44 12.63 16.79
N ILE A 87 0.59 11.82 16.76
CA ILE A 87 1.35 11.36 17.92
C ILE A 87 2.61 12.21 17.99
N PRO A 88 2.79 13.01 19.05
CA PRO A 88 3.98 13.85 19.21
C PRO A 88 5.23 13.00 19.40
N ALA A 89 6.39 13.62 19.18
CA ALA A 89 7.67 12.98 19.43
C ALA A 89 7.97 12.83 20.93
N ALA A 90 8.82 11.87 21.29
CA ALA A 90 9.43 11.82 22.62
C ALA A 90 10.45 12.95 22.76
N GLY A 91 10.10 14.02 23.45
CA GLY A 91 10.96 15.19 23.66
C GLY A 91 11.00 16.17 22.48
N PRO A 92 12.10 16.92 22.27
CA PRO A 92 12.16 17.89 21.17
C PRO A 92 11.96 17.22 19.83
N ALA A 93 10.94 17.66 19.08
CA ALA A 93 10.63 17.12 17.77
C ALA A 93 11.77 17.43 16.78
N ARG A 94 12.13 16.44 15.97
CA ARG A 94 12.95 16.63 14.78
C ARG A 94 12.15 17.37 13.71
N GLY A 95 12.85 17.98 12.76
CA GLY A 95 12.19 18.64 11.63
C GLY A 95 11.43 17.68 10.70
N THR A 96 11.78 16.38 10.72
CA THR A 96 11.11 15.35 9.93
C THR A 96 9.85 14.84 10.63
N TRP A 97 8.71 14.78 9.93
CA TRP A 97 7.50 14.10 10.39
C TRP A 97 7.29 12.81 9.60
N ALA A 98 6.81 11.76 10.26
CA ALA A 98 6.39 10.53 9.59
C ALA A 98 4.89 10.59 9.26
N ILE A 99 4.51 10.20 8.04
CA ILE A 99 3.10 10.03 7.65
C ILE A 99 2.89 8.57 7.27
N PHE A 100 2.00 7.91 7.99
CA PHE A 100 1.63 6.52 7.73
C PHE A 100 0.38 6.41 6.85
N VAL A 101 0.50 5.64 5.77
CA VAL A 101 -0.54 5.36 4.77
C VAL A 101 -0.82 3.86 4.78
N HIS A 102 -1.98 3.46 5.30
CA HIS A 102 -2.35 2.05 5.42
C HIS A 102 -2.74 1.41 4.07
N GLY A 103 -2.88 0.08 4.07
CA GLY A 103 -3.31 -0.70 2.90
C GLY A 103 -4.81 -0.65 2.65
N ILE A 104 -5.27 -1.41 1.65
CA ILE A 104 -6.67 -1.53 1.26
C ILE A 104 -7.54 -1.99 2.45
N ALA A 105 -8.68 -1.34 2.65
CA ALA A 105 -9.58 -1.59 3.78
C ALA A 105 -8.86 -1.61 5.14
N GLY A 106 -7.66 -1.04 5.20
CA GLY A 106 -6.89 -0.90 6.42
C GLY A 106 -7.42 0.24 7.30
N VAL A 107 -6.76 0.41 8.41
CA VAL A 107 -7.05 1.46 9.39
C VAL A 107 -5.74 2.04 9.91
N ARG A 108 -5.82 3.20 10.53
CA ARG A 108 -4.67 3.94 11.11
C ARG A 108 -3.82 3.06 12.03
N GLU A 109 -4.45 2.20 12.84
CA GLU A 109 -3.81 1.28 13.78
C GLU A 109 -2.82 0.31 13.10
N GLY A 110 -2.97 0.03 11.81
CA GLY A 110 -2.01 -0.78 11.05
C GLY A 110 -0.57 -0.25 11.08
N GLY A 111 -0.37 1.05 11.37
CA GLY A 111 0.94 1.68 11.50
C GLY A 111 1.61 1.52 12.86
N TYR A 112 0.97 0.91 13.84
CA TYR A 112 1.51 0.82 15.20
C TYR A 112 2.85 0.10 15.29
N ARG A 113 3.19 -0.75 14.33
CA ARG A 113 4.52 -1.38 14.27
C ARG A 113 5.67 -0.41 14.03
N TYR A 114 5.39 0.81 13.58
CA TYR A 114 6.39 1.85 13.37
C TYR A 114 6.46 2.85 14.53
N VAL A 115 5.33 3.07 15.23
CA VAL A 115 5.14 4.16 16.20
C VAL A 115 6.18 4.16 17.31
N PRO A 116 6.48 3.06 18.03
CA PRO A 116 7.45 3.11 19.13
C PRO A 116 8.82 3.59 18.70
N GLU A 117 9.31 3.12 17.55
CA GLU A 117 10.65 3.46 17.06
C GLU A 117 10.71 4.90 16.52
N LEU A 118 9.67 5.38 15.86
CA LEU A 118 9.56 6.75 15.38
C LEU A 118 9.47 7.73 16.55
N HIS A 119 8.60 7.44 17.52
CA HIS A 119 8.43 8.26 18.73
C HIS A 119 9.75 8.37 19.50
N ALA A 120 10.42 7.22 19.76
CA ALA A 120 11.72 7.19 20.41
C ALA A 120 12.82 7.92 19.63
N ALA A 121 12.73 7.95 18.30
CA ALA A 121 13.63 8.70 17.43
C ALA A 121 13.36 10.21 17.40
N GLY A 122 12.35 10.71 18.11
CA GLY A 122 11.98 12.13 18.11
C GLY A 122 11.25 12.57 16.84
N ILE A 123 10.58 11.65 16.14
CA ILE A 123 9.83 11.88 14.91
C ILE A 123 8.33 11.86 15.22
N PRO A 124 7.61 13.00 15.10
CA PRO A 124 6.15 13.00 15.19
C PRO A 124 5.52 12.11 14.11
N VAL A 125 4.44 11.42 14.46
CA VAL A 125 3.77 10.47 13.54
C VAL A 125 2.36 10.92 13.26
N LEU A 126 2.05 11.13 11.98
CA LEU A 126 0.71 11.41 11.48
C LEU A 126 0.15 10.12 10.87
N MET A 127 -0.85 9.53 11.52
CA MET A 127 -1.54 8.32 11.08
C MET A 127 -2.84 8.71 10.39
N ILE A 128 -2.86 8.67 9.07
CA ILE A 128 -3.97 9.25 8.30
C ILE A 128 -5.07 8.24 7.99
N SER A 129 -6.30 8.75 7.91
CA SER A 129 -7.35 8.17 7.07
C SER A 129 -7.37 8.90 5.73
N TYR A 130 -7.77 8.21 4.69
CA TYR A 130 -7.93 8.78 3.37
C TYR A 130 -9.27 8.32 2.77
N ARG A 131 -9.65 8.85 1.60
CA ARG A 131 -10.96 8.55 0.99
C ARG A 131 -11.31 7.07 1.05
N ASN A 132 -12.59 6.79 1.28
CA ASN A 132 -13.21 5.48 1.46
C ASN A 132 -13.05 4.85 2.85
N ASP A 133 -12.26 5.44 3.76
CA ASP A 133 -12.23 5.03 5.15
C ASP A 133 -13.49 5.49 5.90
N ALA A 134 -13.75 4.87 7.06
CA ALA A 134 -14.94 5.19 7.86
C ALA A 134 -14.96 6.64 8.36
N SER A 135 -13.78 7.25 8.58
CA SER A 135 -13.59 8.62 9.07
C SER A 135 -13.13 9.58 7.95
N ALA A 136 -13.46 9.28 6.71
CA ALA A 136 -13.10 10.09 5.55
C ALA A 136 -14.21 10.07 4.48
N PRO A 137 -14.23 11.03 3.54
CA PRO A 137 -15.19 11.06 2.46
C PRO A 137 -15.09 9.84 1.53
N ARG A 138 -16.22 9.44 0.95
CA ARG A 138 -16.24 8.39 -0.08
C ARG A 138 -15.89 8.96 -1.45
N SER A 139 -15.11 8.20 -2.22
CA SER A 139 -14.87 8.51 -3.63
C SER A 139 -16.12 8.31 -4.48
N THR A 140 -16.22 9.05 -5.58
CA THR A 140 -17.34 8.92 -6.54
C THR A 140 -17.33 7.59 -7.28
N GLU A 141 -16.16 7.00 -7.47
CA GLU A 141 -15.95 5.72 -8.12
C GLU A 141 -16.40 4.53 -7.26
N GLY A 142 -16.44 4.72 -5.94
CA GLY A 142 -16.81 3.69 -4.98
C GLY A 142 -15.86 2.49 -4.93
N VAL A 143 -14.61 2.68 -5.38
CA VAL A 143 -13.57 1.65 -5.41
C VAL A 143 -12.25 2.18 -4.87
N TYR A 144 -11.40 1.27 -4.41
CA TYR A 144 -9.99 1.53 -4.16
C TYR A 144 -9.24 1.51 -5.50
N ALA A 145 -8.62 2.64 -5.84
CA ALA A 145 -8.01 2.86 -7.14
C ALA A 145 -6.47 2.66 -7.13
N MET A 146 -5.94 1.99 -6.11
CA MET A 146 -4.52 1.67 -5.98
C MET A 146 -3.59 2.91 -6.01
N GLY A 147 -4.08 4.02 -5.47
CA GLY A 147 -3.38 5.29 -5.39
C GLY A 147 -3.72 6.27 -6.51
N LEU A 148 -4.33 5.84 -7.62
CA LEU A 148 -4.62 6.72 -8.77
C LEU A 148 -5.53 7.91 -8.42
N THR A 149 -6.46 7.71 -7.51
CA THR A 149 -7.37 8.77 -7.04
C THR A 149 -7.09 9.19 -5.60
N GLU A 150 -6.37 8.37 -4.82
CA GLU A 150 -6.13 8.56 -3.39
C GLU A 150 -4.88 9.42 -3.08
N TRP A 151 -3.91 9.51 -4.00
CA TRP A 151 -2.66 10.25 -3.75
C TRP A 151 -2.86 11.72 -3.33
N PRO A 152 -3.91 12.46 -3.76
CA PRO A 152 -4.11 13.83 -3.31
C PRO A 152 -4.48 13.93 -1.82
N ASP A 153 -5.00 12.87 -1.22
CA ASP A 153 -5.26 12.83 0.23
C ASP A 153 -3.94 12.69 1.00
N VAL A 154 -2.97 11.96 0.43
CA VAL A 154 -1.59 11.90 0.96
C VAL A 154 -0.90 13.26 0.83
N GLU A 155 -1.09 13.95 -0.30
CA GLU A 155 -0.55 15.32 -0.49
C GLU A 155 -1.12 16.30 0.54
N ALA A 156 -2.42 16.24 0.82
CA ALA A 156 -3.06 17.07 1.84
C ALA A 156 -2.44 16.81 3.25
N ALA A 157 -2.12 15.55 3.55
CA ALA A 157 -1.42 15.21 4.80
C ALA A 157 0.01 15.76 4.84
N VAL A 158 0.73 15.72 3.72
CA VAL A 158 2.07 16.33 3.60
C VAL A 158 1.98 17.84 3.77
N ASP A 159 1.03 18.50 3.10
CA ASP A 159 0.84 19.95 3.23
C ASP A 159 0.48 20.35 4.66
N LEU A 160 -0.35 19.58 5.36
CA LEU A 160 -0.65 19.80 6.78
C LEU A 160 0.62 19.69 7.64
N ALA A 161 1.41 18.64 7.48
CA ALA A 161 2.65 18.44 8.24
C ALA A 161 3.61 19.62 8.03
N LEU A 162 3.80 20.06 6.79
CA LEU A 162 4.63 21.22 6.44
C LEU A 162 4.09 22.53 7.04
N ALA A 163 2.78 22.74 7.01
CA ALA A 163 2.14 23.91 7.60
C ALA A 163 2.28 23.94 9.13
N GLN A 164 2.36 22.79 9.77
CA GLN A 164 2.60 22.66 11.21
C GLN A 164 4.09 22.65 11.59
N GLY A 165 4.98 22.94 10.64
CA GLY A 165 6.40 23.18 10.92
C GLY A 165 7.32 21.98 10.61
N ALA A 166 6.85 20.92 9.97
CA ALA A 166 7.74 19.90 9.45
C ALA A 166 8.68 20.51 8.39
N ALA A 167 9.97 20.24 8.50
CA ALA A 167 10.93 20.63 7.46
C ALA A 167 10.85 19.72 6.25
N ASP A 168 10.64 18.43 6.49
CA ASP A 168 10.49 17.38 5.50
C ASP A 168 9.66 16.21 6.05
N VAL A 169 9.35 15.23 5.20
CA VAL A 169 8.43 14.14 5.53
C VAL A 169 9.05 12.77 5.20
N LEU A 170 8.86 11.81 6.10
CA LEU A 170 9.07 10.39 5.88
C LEU A 170 7.71 9.74 5.55
N LEU A 171 7.50 9.33 4.30
CA LEU A 171 6.28 8.59 3.93
C LEU A 171 6.44 7.10 4.22
N ILE A 172 5.43 6.50 4.85
CA ILE A 172 5.37 5.08 5.17
C ILE A 172 4.13 4.50 4.50
N GLY A 173 4.32 3.55 3.59
CA GLY A 173 3.22 2.94 2.83
C GLY A 173 3.19 1.43 2.94
N ASP A 174 2.06 0.90 3.42
CA ASP A 174 1.80 -0.52 3.56
C ASP A 174 0.91 -1.01 2.42
N SER A 175 1.28 -2.11 1.74
CA SER A 175 0.43 -2.74 0.74
C SER A 175 -0.07 -1.73 -0.32
N MET A 176 -1.39 -1.49 -0.43
CA MET A 176 -1.95 -0.43 -1.28
C MET A 176 -1.42 0.96 -0.91
N GLY A 177 -1.17 1.24 0.37
CA GLY A 177 -0.55 2.50 0.80
C GLY A 177 0.82 2.75 0.15
N GLY A 178 1.58 1.69 -0.13
CA GLY A 178 2.78 1.77 -0.98
C GLY A 178 2.47 2.24 -2.41
N GLY A 179 1.34 1.79 -2.98
CA GLY A 179 0.83 2.28 -4.27
C GLY A 179 0.48 3.77 -4.21
N LEU A 180 -0.17 4.22 -3.11
CA LEU A 180 -0.46 5.64 -2.89
C LEU A 180 0.83 6.47 -2.83
N VAL A 181 1.86 6.00 -2.13
CA VAL A 181 3.19 6.62 -2.11
C VAL A 181 3.78 6.69 -3.50
N GLY A 182 3.66 5.62 -4.29
CA GLY A 182 4.14 5.58 -5.69
C GLY A 182 3.42 6.60 -6.57
N GLN A 183 2.10 6.73 -6.46
CA GLN A 183 1.32 7.72 -7.21
C GLN A 183 1.58 9.16 -6.71
N PHE A 184 1.79 9.35 -5.41
CA PHE A 184 2.25 10.63 -4.86
C PHE A 184 3.59 11.05 -5.49
N LEU A 185 4.58 10.15 -5.53
CA LEU A 185 5.87 10.42 -6.18
C LEU A 185 5.75 10.72 -7.68
N THR A 186 4.72 10.20 -8.33
CA THR A 186 4.47 10.40 -9.77
C THR A 186 3.82 11.75 -10.07
N HIS A 187 2.94 12.24 -9.19
CA HIS A 187 2.01 13.32 -9.52
C HIS A 187 2.17 14.56 -8.65
N SER A 188 2.69 14.42 -7.42
CA SER A 188 2.74 15.51 -6.47
C SER A 188 3.95 16.41 -6.66
N ASP A 189 3.72 17.72 -6.67
CA ASP A 189 4.80 18.72 -6.62
C ASP A 189 5.53 18.73 -5.25
N ARG A 190 4.99 18.02 -4.25
CA ARG A 190 5.59 17.85 -2.92
C ARG A 190 6.57 16.68 -2.84
N ALA A 191 6.78 15.92 -3.92
CA ALA A 191 7.71 14.78 -3.92
C ALA A 191 9.13 15.16 -3.45
N GLY A 192 9.60 16.37 -3.77
CA GLY A 192 10.88 16.91 -3.29
C GLY A 192 10.93 17.24 -1.79
N ARG A 193 9.82 17.14 -1.06
CA ARG A 193 9.75 17.34 0.40
C ARG A 193 9.92 16.04 1.18
N LEU A 194 10.09 14.92 0.47
CA LEU A 194 10.30 13.64 1.12
C LEU A 194 11.76 13.46 1.53
N ARG A 195 11.97 13.24 2.82
CA ARG A 195 13.24 12.86 3.42
C ARG A 195 13.62 11.43 3.12
N GLY A 196 12.62 10.55 3.06
CA GLY A 196 12.77 9.13 2.82
C GLY A 196 11.42 8.43 2.66
N VAL A 197 11.47 7.15 2.35
CA VAL A 197 10.29 6.30 2.15
C VAL A 197 10.47 4.96 2.86
N ILE A 198 9.43 4.49 3.55
CA ILE A 198 9.35 3.10 4.05
C ILE A 198 8.21 2.40 3.31
N LEU A 199 8.48 1.23 2.76
CA LEU A 199 7.50 0.40 2.07
C LEU A 199 7.48 -1.00 2.67
N ASP A 200 6.32 -1.46 3.13
CA ASP A 200 6.12 -2.84 3.57
C ASP A 200 5.10 -3.54 2.66
N SER A 201 5.53 -4.64 2.03
CA SER A 201 4.71 -5.43 1.10
C SER A 201 3.97 -4.59 0.03
N PRO A 202 4.61 -3.59 -0.61
CA PRO A 202 3.95 -2.55 -1.39
C PRO A 202 3.37 -3.06 -2.71
N ALA A 203 2.11 -2.71 -3.01
CA ALA A 203 1.42 -3.05 -4.24
C ALA A 203 1.71 -2.01 -5.36
N LEU A 204 2.97 -1.94 -5.84
CA LEU A 204 3.44 -0.96 -6.82
C LEU A 204 3.12 -1.30 -8.28
N ASP A 205 2.63 -2.51 -8.55
CA ASP A 205 2.27 -2.97 -9.90
C ASP A 205 1.03 -3.86 -9.81
N TYR A 206 -0.13 -3.26 -10.00
CA TYR A 206 -1.39 -3.98 -9.83
C TYR A 206 -1.61 -5.07 -10.90
N PRO A 207 -1.23 -4.92 -12.18
CA PRO A 207 -1.19 -6.02 -13.14
C PRO A 207 -0.44 -7.26 -12.65
N MET A 208 0.72 -7.08 -11.99
CA MET A 208 1.45 -8.20 -11.38
C MET A 208 0.67 -8.82 -10.22
N VAL A 209 0.05 -8.01 -9.36
CA VAL A 209 -0.80 -8.49 -8.25
C VAL A 209 -1.98 -9.29 -8.80
N ALA A 210 -2.72 -8.74 -9.75
CA ALA A 210 -3.89 -9.40 -10.35
C ALA A 210 -3.51 -10.73 -11.04
N THR A 211 -2.38 -10.76 -11.75
CA THR A 211 -1.89 -11.99 -12.38
C THR A 211 -1.51 -13.05 -11.34
N ALA A 212 -0.78 -12.67 -10.30
CA ALA A 212 -0.38 -13.58 -9.23
C ALA A 212 -1.58 -14.18 -8.48
N LEU A 213 -2.64 -13.40 -8.27
CA LEU A 213 -3.90 -13.91 -7.69
C LEU A 213 -4.53 -15.01 -8.54
N VAL A 214 -4.54 -14.83 -9.87
CA VAL A 214 -5.08 -15.84 -10.82
C VAL A 214 -4.19 -17.08 -10.89
N GLU A 215 -2.86 -16.90 -10.90
CA GLU A 215 -1.90 -18.01 -10.87
C GLU A 215 -2.06 -18.87 -9.61
N ARG A 216 -2.29 -18.23 -8.46
CA ARG A 216 -2.46 -18.91 -7.18
C ARG A 216 -3.68 -19.82 -7.13
N ILE A 217 -4.77 -19.47 -7.79
CA ILE A 217 -5.94 -20.32 -7.90
C ILE A 217 -5.81 -21.40 -9.00
N GLY A 218 -4.63 -21.47 -9.65
CA GLY A 218 -4.29 -22.51 -10.62
C GLY A 218 -4.96 -22.37 -11.98
N LEU A 219 -5.45 -21.18 -12.36
CA LEU A 219 -6.07 -20.97 -13.67
C LEU A 219 -4.98 -20.77 -14.74
N PRO A 220 -4.98 -21.58 -15.83
CA PRO A 220 -4.09 -21.35 -16.95
C PRO A 220 -4.30 -19.99 -17.60
N LEU A 221 -3.28 -19.48 -18.32
CA LEU A 221 -3.33 -18.19 -19.01
C LEU A 221 -3.64 -17.00 -18.08
N ALA A 222 -3.18 -17.03 -16.84
CA ALA A 222 -3.41 -16.00 -15.83
C ALA A 222 -3.17 -14.57 -16.34
N PRO A 223 -2.08 -14.25 -17.08
CA PRO A 223 -1.89 -12.90 -17.64
C PRO A 223 -3.01 -12.45 -18.58
N ALA A 224 -3.56 -13.36 -19.38
CA ALA A 224 -4.66 -13.02 -20.29
C ALA A 224 -5.98 -12.81 -19.52
N LEU A 225 -6.27 -13.68 -18.55
CA LEU A 225 -7.46 -13.59 -17.71
C LEU A 225 -7.47 -12.30 -16.90
N SER A 226 -6.34 -11.96 -16.26
CA SER A 226 -6.21 -10.72 -15.47
C SER A 226 -6.28 -9.46 -16.35
N ALA A 227 -5.68 -9.46 -17.53
CA ALA A 227 -5.74 -8.33 -18.47
C ALA A 227 -7.18 -8.07 -18.97
N ILE A 228 -7.93 -9.11 -19.28
CA ILE A 228 -9.35 -8.96 -19.66
C ILE A 228 -10.18 -8.49 -18.46
N ALA A 229 -9.97 -9.08 -17.28
CA ALA A 229 -10.70 -8.71 -16.06
C ALA A 229 -10.45 -7.25 -15.64
N THR A 230 -9.21 -6.76 -15.68
CA THR A 230 -8.88 -5.37 -15.41
C THR A 230 -9.46 -4.41 -16.46
N THR A 231 -9.55 -4.87 -17.73
CA THR A 231 -10.24 -4.11 -18.78
C THR A 231 -11.75 -4.00 -18.50
N VAL A 232 -12.40 -5.08 -18.07
CA VAL A 232 -13.82 -5.06 -17.67
C VAL A 232 -14.00 -4.14 -16.46
N PHE A 233 -13.10 -4.21 -15.48
CA PHE A 233 -13.11 -3.34 -14.29
C PHE A 233 -13.04 -1.86 -14.71
N ARG A 234 -12.10 -1.50 -15.60
CA ARG A 234 -11.99 -0.14 -16.13
C ARG A 234 -13.29 0.34 -16.81
N MET A 235 -13.92 -0.52 -17.60
CA MET A 235 -15.18 -0.15 -18.29
C MET A 235 -16.33 0.11 -17.30
N ARG A 236 -16.37 -0.62 -16.18
CA ARG A 236 -17.44 -0.47 -15.18
C ARG A 236 -17.19 0.65 -14.17
N HIS A 237 -15.97 0.78 -13.68
CA HIS A 237 -15.63 1.69 -12.59
C HIS A 237 -14.85 2.93 -13.05
N ARG A 238 -14.47 3.01 -14.34
CA ARG A 238 -13.69 4.11 -14.93
C ARG A 238 -12.30 4.30 -14.29
N VAL A 239 -11.79 3.28 -13.62
CA VAL A 239 -10.46 3.22 -13.02
C VAL A 239 -9.59 2.26 -13.81
N SER A 240 -8.46 2.73 -14.32
CA SER A 240 -7.49 1.95 -15.09
C SER A 240 -6.41 1.39 -14.15
N LEU A 241 -6.62 0.21 -13.60
CA LEU A 241 -5.68 -0.41 -12.67
C LEU A 241 -4.29 -0.67 -13.27
N THR A 242 -4.17 -0.67 -14.61
CA THR A 242 -2.88 -0.77 -15.31
C THR A 242 -2.04 0.50 -15.15
N ASP A 243 -2.68 1.66 -14.96
CA ASP A 243 -2.01 2.94 -14.80
C ASP A 243 -1.50 3.15 -13.36
N ALA A 244 -1.86 2.24 -12.45
CA ALA A 244 -1.38 2.26 -11.07
C ALA A 244 0.07 1.74 -10.90
N ALA A 245 0.70 1.25 -11.98
CA ALA A 245 2.08 0.81 -11.93
C ALA A 245 3.02 2.01 -11.68
N SER A 246 3.86 1.91 -10.64
CA SER A 246 4.73 2.99 -10.19
C SER A 246 6.14 2.54 -9.80
N ILE A 247 6.53 1.29 -10.12
CA ILE A 247 7.86 0.75 -9.74
C ILE A 247 8.99 1.64 -10.24
N GLU A 248 8.93 2.09 -11.52
CA GLU A 248 9.95 2.94 -12.13
C GLU A 248 10.09 4.28 -11.41
N THR A 249 8.98 4.95 -11.11
CA THR A 249 8.97 6.21 -10.38
C THR A 249 9.51 6.05 -8.96
N VAL A 250 9.08 5.02 -8.25
CA VAL A 250 9.57 4.72 -6.90
C VAL A 250 11.06 4.35 -6.93
N ALA A 251 11.53 3.63 -7.95
CA ALA A 251 12.94 3.32 -8.12
C ALA A 251 13.79 4.58 -8.35
N ALA A 252 13.26 5.57 -9.06
CA ALA A 252 13.94 6.83 -9.36
C ALA A 252 13.98 7.80 -8.17
N PHE A 253 13.20 7.58 -7.11
CA PHE A 253 13.25 8.43 -5.92
C PHE A 253 14.67 8.47 -5.33
N PRO A 254 15.31 9.67 -5.20
CA PRO A 254 16.73 9.76 -4.85
C PRO A 254 17.00 9.52 -3.35
N GLY A 255 16.01 9.77 -2.50
CA GLY A 255 16.17 9.67 -1.04
C GLY A 255 16.32 8.24 -0.51
N PRO A 256 16.73 8.08 0.76
CA PRO A 256 16.81 6.80 1.42
C PRO A 256 15.47 6.05 1.42
N MET A 257 15.54 4.72 1.27
CA MET A 257 14.36 3.86 1.27
C MET A 257 14.58 2.61 2.11
N LEU A 258 13.59 2.29 2.97
CA LEU A 258 13.48 0.99 3.61
C LEU A 258 12.39 0.18 2.89
N ILE A 259 12.75 -1.03 2.44
CA ILE A 259 11.83 -1.95 1.77
C ILE A 259 11.75 -3.23 2.59
N VAL A 260 10.55 -3.54 3.07
CA VAL A 260 10.25 -4.78 3.81
C VAL A 260 9.33 -5.64 2.96
N HIS A 261 9.61 -6.95 2.85
CA HIS A 261 8.71 -7.89 2.17
C HIS A 261 8.98 -9.33 2.56
N GLY A 262 7.90 -10.07 2.83
CA GLY A 262 7.96 -11.51 3.07
C GLY A 262 7.91 -12.32 1.77
N THR A 263 8.74 -13.35 1.63
CA THR A 263 8.70 -14.26 0.46
C THR A 263 7.50 -15.20 0.46
N GLY A 264 6.82 -15.32 1.61
CA GLY A 264 5.57 -16.07 1.76
C GLY A 264 4.32 -15.24 1.49
N ASP A 265 4.47 -13.98 1.07
CA ASP A 265 3.35 -13.09 0.79
C ASP A 265 2.42 -13.68 -0.28
N ARG A 266 1.18 -13.95 0.13
CA ARG A 266 0.17 -14.55 -0.73
C ARG A 266 -0.76 -13.53 -1.38
N LEU A 267 -0.59 -12.26 -1.10
CA LEU A 267 -1.39 -11.18 -1.68
C LEU A 267 -0.60 -10.37 -2.70
N VAL A 268 0.56 -9.86 -2.29
CA VAL A 268 1.44 -9.06 -3.16
C VAL A 268 2.71 -9.84 -3.48
N PRO A 269 3.01 -10.14 -4.77
CA PRO A 269 4.20 -10.93 -5.12
C PRO A 269 5.49 -10.20 -4.75
N VAL A 270 6.40 -10.89 -4.04
CA VAL A 270 7.72 -10.36 -3.67
C VAL A 270 8.55 -9.92 -4.88
N ALA A 271 8.24 -10.43 -6.07
CA ALA A 271 8.86 -10.03 -7.33
C ALA A 271 8.73 -8.52 -7.61
N ILE A 272 7.69 -7.86 -7.09
CA ILE A 272 7.52 -6.39 -7.19
C ILE A 272 8.68 -5.68 -6.48
N THR A 273 8.98 -6.05 -5.24
CA THR A 273 10.09 -5.44 -4.50
C THR A 273 11.45 -5.94 -4.96
N ASP A 274 11.55 -7.17 -5.48
CA ASP A 274 12.78 -7.66 -6.12
C ASP A 274 13.13 -6.79 -7.36
N ARG A 275 12.13 -6.49 -8.19
CA ARG A 275 12.29 -5.58 -9.34
C ARG A 275 12.63 -4.15 -8.88
N LEU A 276 11.91 -3.62 -7.88
CA LEU A 276 12.18 -2.29 -7.33
C LEU A 276 13.65 -2.19 -6.86
N VAL A 277 14.11 -3.14 -6.03
CA VAL A 277 15.49 -3.14 -5.51
C VAL A 277 16.52 -3.22 -6.64
N ALA A 278 16.27 -4.03 -7.67
CA ALA A 278 17.17 -4.17 -8.81
C ALA A 278 17.32 -2.87 -9.64
N MET A 279 16.29 -2.02 -9.63
CA MET A 279 16.29 -0.74 -10.37
C MET A 279 16.81 0.44 -9.54
N ARG A 280 16.80 0.34 -8.21
CA ARG A 280 17.19 1.43 -7.31
C ARG A 280 18.68 1.80 -7.45
N GLN A 281 18.95 3.12 -7.51
CA GLN A 281 20.28 3.70 -7.47
C GLN A 281 20.58 4.37 -6.10
N GLY A 282 19.53 4.81 -5.40
CA GLY A 282 19.64 5.48 -4.10
C GLY A 282 19.89 4.51 -2.94
N ILE A 283 20.19 5.08 -1.76
CA ILE A 283 20.40 4.32 -0.52
C ILE A 283 19.17 3.46 -0.24
N THR A 284 19.37 2.15 -0.13
CA THR A 284 18.29 1.21 0.05
C THR A 284 18.62 0.22 1.15
N THR A 285 17.82 0.23 2.21
CA THR A 285 17.82 -0.82 3.24
C THR A 285 16.74 -1.82 2.87
N ARG A 286 17.07 -3.12 2.89
CA ARG A 286 16.12 -4.17 2.57
C ARG A 286 15.99 -5.16 3.71
N LEU A 287 14.76 -5.43 4.15
CA LEU A 287 14.41 -6.54 5.03
C LEU A 287 13.57 -7.56 4.24
N ARG A 288 14.13 -8.75 4.02
CA ARG A 288 13.44 -9.86 3.36
C ARG A 288 13.22 -10.99 4.36
N THR A 289 11.96 -11.32 4.62
CA THR A 289 11.55 -12.38 5.55
C THR A 289 10.91 -13.56 4.80
N ARG A 290 10.38 -14.53 5.52
CA ARG A 290 9.55 -15.61 4.96
C ARG A 290 8.07 -15.42 5.24
N ALA A 291 7.73 -14.35 5.94
CA ALA A 291 6.37 -14.02 6.38
C ALA A 291 5.37 -13.94 5.25
N ASP A 292 4.08 -14.07 5.59
CA ASP A 292 2.97 -13.69 4.73
C ASP A 292 2.80 -12.16 4.72
N HIS A 293 1.80 -11.66 4.00
CA HIS A 293 1.53 -10.24 3.76
C HIS A 293 1.53 -9.40 5.05
N LEU A 294 2.39 -8.38 5.12
CA LEU A 294 2.55 -7.46 6.27
C LEU A 294 2.87 -8.15 7.61
N GLN A 295 3.38 -9.40 7.60
CA GLN A 295 3.68 -10.17 8.81
C GLN A 295 5.19 -10.29 9.09
N SER A 296 6.02 -9.47 8.45
CA SER A 296 7.48 -9.53 8.63
C SER A 296 7.92 -9.27 10.08
N ARG A 297 7.22 -8.38 10.80
CA ARG A 297 7.49 -8.11 12.20
C ARG A 297 7.09 -9.28 13.11
N GLN A 298 5.96 -9.92 12.83
CA GLN A 298 5.49 -11.09 13.58
C GLN A 298 6.46 -12.28 13.45
N GLU A 299 7.10 -12.43 12.28
CA GLU A 299 8.12 -13.47 12.09
C GLU A 299 9.37 -13.22 12.93
N ASN A 300 9.86 -11.97 12.98
CA ASN A 300 11.04 -11.60 13.75
C ASN A 300 11.01 -10.13 14.16
N ALA A 301 10.35 -9.85 15.27
CA ALA A 301 10.20 -8.49 15.81
C ALA A 301 11.56 -7.81 16.08
N ALA A 302 12.51 -8.53 16.67
CA ALA A 302 13.81 -7.97 17.01
C ALA A 302 14.60 -7.51 15.77
N LEU A 303 14.59 -8.30 14.71
CA LEU A 303 15.22 -7.95 13.43
C LEU A 303 14.50 -6.80 12.73
N TYR A 304 13.17 -6.82 12.74
CA TYR A 304 12.35 -5.77 12.14
C TYR A 304 12.62 -4.42 12.83
N ASP A 305 12.49 -4.38 14.16
CA ASP A 305 12.67 -3.17 14.97
C ASP A 305 14.14 -2.66 14.88
N TRP A 306 15.12 -3.56 14.88
CA TRP A 306 16.53 -3.19 14.65
C TRP A 306 16.75 -2.57 13.26
N THR A 307 16.15 -3.17 12.21
CA THR A 307 16.26 -2.65 10.85
C THR A 307 15.63 -1.26 10.73
N LEU A 308 14.46 -1.07 11.32
CA LEU A 308 13.78 0.23 11.35
C LEU A 308 14.62 1.29 12.07
N ARG A 309 15.13 1.01 13.30
CA ARG A 309 16.02 1.92 14.03
C ARG A 309 17.27 2.28 13.24
N SER A 310 17.90 1.29 12.61
CA SER A 310 19.11 1.49 11.78
C SER A 310 18.83 2.39 10.58
N PHE A 311 17.68 2.21 9.94
CA PHE A 311 17.24 3.07 8.84
C PHE A 311 16.98 4.50 9.31
N LEU A 312 16.29 4.70 10.44
CA LEU A 312 16.00 6.02 11.00
C LEU A 312 17.29 6.77 11.40
N ALA A 313 18.27 6.07 11.95
CA ALA A 313 19.58 6.65 12.27
C ALA A 313 20.35 7.06 10.99
N ALA A 314 20.32 6.25 9.95
CA ALA A 314 20.90 6.58 8.65
C ALA A 314 20.19 7.75 7.97
N LEU A 315 18.85 7.82 8.09
CA LEU A 315 18.04 8.92 7.58
C LEU A 315 18.43 10.27 8.20
N GLU A 316 18.72 10.29 9.49
CA GLU A 316 19.18 11.49 10.19
C GLU A 316 20.52 12.01 9.63
N SER A 317 21.44 11.09 9.32
CA SER A 317 22.79 11.41 8.84
C SER A 317 22.85 11.78 7.37
N ALA A 318 21.79 11.50 6.59
CA ALA A 318 21.74 11.79 5.17
C ALA A 318 21.56 13.30 4.93
N PRO A 319 22.18 13.92 3.90
CA PRO A 319 21.88 15.30 3.54
C PRO A 319 20.40 15.46 3.16
N PRO A 320 19.82 16.66 3.36
CA PRO A 320 18.44 16.90 2.91
C PRO A 320 18.32 16.64 1.41
N SER A 321 17.17 16.14 0.98
CA SER A 321 16.85 15.98 -0.44
C SER A 321 16.87 17.37 -1.09
N THR A 322 17.74 17.58 -2.07
CA THR A 322 17.86 18.84 -2.84
C THR A 322 16.87 18.87 -3.98
#